data_91c6d6ac0a2cda4f4ad299e56dfc1a29
#
_entry.id   91c6d6ac0a2cda4f4ad299e56dfc1a29
#
_cell.length_a   1.000
_cell.length_b   1.000
_cell.length_c   1.000
_cell.angle_alpha   90.00
_cell.angle_beta   90.00
_cell.angle_gamma   90.00
#
_symmetry.space_group_name_H-M   'P 1'
#
loop_
_entity.id
_entity.type
_entity.pdbx_description
1 polymer ?
#
loop_
_entity_poly.entity_id
_entity_poly.type
_entity_poly.pdbx_seq_one_letter_code
_entity_poly.pdbx_strand_id
1 'polypeptide(L)'
;MVRENGQKTYFASDIAYHLAKRERGFARLIDVLGADHHGYVARVRAGLAAMGQPGECLEAPLIQFVSLYRGAEKIPMGKREAQFVTLRQLRTEVGNDACRFFYLMRSHDQPLDFDLELAKSHSNENPVYYIQYAHARVASVMKQLAARGLSFDRSAGLAAAVRLDNAHEQAVLHALVRYPEIIEQTAANRAPHALVHYLRDLANVFHTYYNAEQFIVEDAPLRNARLALVLGVQQVVRNGLTLLGVSAPESM
;
A
#
# COMPACT_ATOMS: atom_id res chain seq x y z
N MET A 1 -25.42 30.11 6.14
CA MET A 1 -24.40 29.86 7.18
C MET A 1 -24.95 29.94 8.60
N VAL A 2 -25.98 30.74 8.80
CA VAL A 2 -26.71 30.83 10.08
C VAL A 2 -28.16 30.43 9.82
N ARG A 3 -28.74 29.62 10.71
CA ARG A 3 -30.14 29.18 10.67
C ARG A 3 -31.05 30.33 11.12
N GLU A 4 -32.37 30.25 10.86
CA GLU A 4 -33.36 31.23 11.31
C GLU A 4 -33.33 31.45 12.82
N ASN A 5 -33.00 30.45 13.60
CA ASN A 5 -32.86 30.51 15.06
C ASN A 5 -31.52 31.08 15.54
N GLY A 6 -30.69 31.65 14.67
CA GLY A 6 -29.40 32.25 15.00
C GLY A 6 -28.25 31.25 15.19
N GLN A 7 -28.51 29.94 15.13
CA GLN A 7 -27.45 28.91 15.25
C GLN A 7 -26.60 28.78 13.97
N LYS A 8 -25.29 28.63 14.15
CA LYS A 8 -24.38 28.35 13.05
C LYS A 8 -24.63 26.95 12.49
N THR A 9 -24.55 26.81 11.18
CA THR A 9 -24.61 25.50 10.52
C THR A 9 -23.26 24.80 10.62
N TYR A 10 -23.23 23.46 10.44
CA TYR A 10 -21.97 22.71 10.32
C TYR A 10 -21.07 23.28 9.22
N PHE A 11 -21.64 23.74 8.11
CA PHE A 11 -20.92 24.37 7.03
C PHE A 11 -20.18 25.64 7.48
N ALA A 12 -20.77 26.48 8.33
CA ALA A 12 -20.09 27.66 8.86
C ALA A 12 -18.89 27.30 9.75
N SER A 13 -19.05 26.27 10.57
CA SER A 13 -17.95 25.76 11.42
C SER A 13 -16.83 25.15 10.59
N ASP A 14 -17.16 24.45 9.51
CA ASP A 14 -16.21 23.82 8.64
C ASP A 14 -15.37 24.83 7.85
N ILE A 15 -16.01 25.88 7.28
CA ILE A 15 -15.29 27.00 6.65
C ILE A 15 -14.33 27.67 7.64
N ALA A 16 -14.79 27.96 8.87
CA ALA A 16 -13.93 28.55 9.88
C ALA A 16 -12.74 27.66 10.25
N TYR A 17 -12.94 26.35 10.31
CA TYR A 17 -11.89 25.38 10.58
C TYR A 17 -10.84 25.35 9.45
N HIS A 18 -11.28 25.37 8.20
CA HIS A 18 -10.37 25.44 7.05
C HIS A 18 -9.58 26.76 7.03
N LEU A 19 -10.23 27.88 7.35
CA LEU A 19 -9.55 29.17 7.47
C LEU A 19 -8.46 29.10 8.56
N ALA A 20 -8.78 28.55 9.73
CA ALA A 20 -7.80 28.38 10.80
C ALA A 20 -6.61 27.49 10.41
N LYS A 21 -6.81 26.47 9.55
CA LYS A 21 -5.69 25.70 8.98
C LYS A 21 -4.80 26.58 8.09
N ARG A 22 -5.41 27.45 7.26
CA ARG A 22 -4.67 28.40 6.42
C ARG A 22 -3.88 29.41 7.25
N GLU A 23 -4.46 29.95 8.31
CA GLU A 23 -3.82 30.88 9.24
C GLU A 23 -2.63 30.25 9.94
N ARG A 24 -2.65 28.93 10.20
CA ARG A 24 -1.50 28.17 10.72
C ARG A 24 -0.39 27.92 9.67
N GLY A 25 -0.54 28.41 8.43
CA GLY A 25 0.47 28.37 7.39
C GLY A 25 0.40 27.13 6.47
N PHE A 26 -0.63 26.28 6.56
CA PHE A 26 -0.76 25.16 5.64
C PHE A 26 -1.17 25.64 4.24
N ALA A 27 -0.28 25.49 3.27
CA ALA A 27 -0.53 25.89 1.89
C ALA A 27 -1.54 24.99 1.17
N ARG A 28 -1.63 23.72 1.55
CA ARG A 28 -2.50 22.69 0.96
C ARG A 28 -3.31 22.01 2.06
N LEU A 29 -4.59 21.86 1.83
CA LEU A 29 -5.54 21.18 2.72
C LEU A 29 -6.04 19.92 2.01
N ILE A 30 -6.04 18.78 2.68
CA ILE A 30 -6.49 17.51 2.10
C ILE A 30 -7.58 16.95 3.01
N ASP A 31 -8.81 16.91 2.50
CA ASP A 31 -9.96 16.33 3.20
C ASP A 31 -10.31 14.98 2.60
N VAL A 32 -10.12 13.90 3.36
CA VAL A 32 -10.51 12.56 2.94
C VAL A 32 -11.97 12.34 3.32
N LEU A 33 -12.85 12.31 2.32
CA LEU A 33 -14.30 12.25 2.51
C LEU A 33 -14.92 11.01 1.85
N GLY A 34 -16.09 10.57 2.35
CA GLY A 34 -16.89 9.59 1.65
C GLY A 34 -17.47 10.13 0.34
N ALA A 35 -17.74 9.27 -0.62
CA ALA A 35 -18.26 9.65 -1.93
C ALA A 35 -19.63 10.37 -1.88
N ASP A 36 -20.40 10.15 -0.82
CA ASP A 36 -21.65 10.85 -0.53
C ASP A 36 -21.47 12.37 -0.29
N HIS A 37 -20.23 12.80 0.01
CA HIS A 37 -19.87 14.22 0.17
C HIS A 37 -19.50 14.94 -1.12
N HIS A 38 -19.62 14.33 -2.31
CA HIS A 38 -19.19 14.92 -3.58
C HIS A 38 -19.74 16.34 -3.82
N GLY A 39 -21.03 16.58 -3.52
CA GLY A 39 -21.66 17.90 -3.65
C GLY A 39 -21.23 18.90 -2.58
N TYR A 40 -20.60 18.45 -1.50
CA TYR A 40 -20.15 19.32 -0.40
C TYR A 40 -18.83 20.01 -0.72
N VAL A 41 -17.93 19.36 -1.44
CA VAL A 41 -16.58 19.87 -1.77
C VAL A 41 -16.65 21.22 -2.50
N ALA A 42 -17.52 21.33 -3.51
CA ALA A 42 -17.70 22.57 -4.25
C ALA A 42 -18.16 23.73 -3.35
N ARG A 43 -19.02 23.44 -2.37
CA ARG A 43 -19.49 24.43 -1.39
C ARG A 43 -18.36 24.92 -0.46
N VAL A 44 -17.50 24.02 0.00
CA VAL A 44 -16.36 24.38 0.86
C VAL A 44 -15.37 25.22 0.08
N ARG A 45 -15.04 24.86 -1.16
CA ARG A 45 -14.18 25.66 -2.03
C ARG A 45 -14.75 27.07 -2.28
N ALA A 46 -16.05 27.17 -2.55
CA ALA A 46 -16.71 28.47 -2.71
C ALA A 46 -16.69 29.30 -1.40
N GLY A 47 -16.88 28.65 -0.26
CA GLY A 47 -16.75 29.28 1.07
C GLY A 47 -15.35 29.83 1.32
N LEU A 48 -14.31 29.05 1.02
CA LEU A 48 -12.91 29.49 1.11
C LEU A 48 -12.63 30.67 0.19
N ALA A 49 -13.10 30.62 -1.05
CA ALA A 49 -12.98 31.73 -2.00
C ALA A 49 -13.65 33.01 -1.47
N ALA A 50 -14.83 32.91 -0.88
CA ALA A 50 -15.53 34.04 -0.25
C ALA A 50 -14.78 34.62 0.96
N MET A 51 -13.89 33.83 1.60
CA MET A 51 -13.02 34.26 2.68
C MET A 51 -11.64 34.72 2.19
N GLY A 52 -11.47 34.95 0.89
CA GLY A 52 -10.20 35.40 0.30
C GLY A 52 -9.12 34.34 0.18
N GLN A 53 -9.48 33.07 0.32
CA GLN A 53 -8.54 31.97 0.13
C GLN A 53 -8.73 31.32 -1.27
N PRO A 54 -7.63 30.87 -1.94
CA PRO A 54 -7.77 30.15 -3.19
C PRO A 54 -8.51 28.82 -2.97
N GLY A 55 -9.59 28.56 -3.70
CA GLY A 55 -10.41 27.35 -3.56
C GLY A 55 -9.63 26.07 -3.91
N GLU A 56 -8.64 26.15 -4.77
CA GLU A 56 -7.71 25.08 -5.15
C GLU A 56 -6.73 24.67 -4.04
N CYS A 57 -6.63 25.44 -2.96
CA CYS A 57 -5.86 25.00 -1.79
C CYS A 57 -6.47 23.76 -1.12
N LEU A 58 -7.76 23.47 -1.38
CA LEU A 58 -8.47 22.30 -0.88
C LEU A 58 -8.50 21.20 -1.93
N GLU A 59 -7.89 20.06 -1.58
CA GLU A 59 -8.05 18.79 -2.26
C GLU A 59 -8.97 17.88 -1.44
N ALA A 60 -9.88 17.20 -2.10
CA ALA A 60 -10.84 16.32 -1.43
C ALA A 60 -10.94 14.98 -2.20
N PRO A 61 -10.05 14.00 -1.91
CA PRO A 61 -10.23 12.64 -2.41
C PRO A 61 -11.50 12.03 -1.82
N LEU A 62 -12.36 11.53 -2.70
CA LEU A 62 -13.64 10.91 -2.36
C LEU A 62 -13.47 9.41 -2.33
N ILE A 63 -13.71 8.81 -1.16
CA ILE A 63 -13.55 7.37 -0.95
C ILE A 63 -14.89 6.67 -1.20
N GLN A 64 -14.88 5.71 -2.11
CA GLN A 64 -16.05 4.89 -2.43
C GLN A 64 -16.40 3.89 -1.32
N PHE A 65 -17.63 3.38 -1.38
CA PHE A 65 -18.13 2.42 -0.40
C PHE A 65 -17.40 1.08 -0.49
N VAL A 66 -17.25 0.45 0.68
CA VAL A 66 -16.73 -0.90 0.82
C VAL A 66 -17.90 -1.83 1.12
N SER A 67 -18.03 -2.91 0.35
CA SER A 67 -18.94 -4.02 0.62
C SER A 67 -18.15 -5.18 1.21
N LEU A 68 -18.65 -5.77 2.29
CA LEU A 68 -18.03 -6.95 2.90
C LEU A 68 -18.67 -8.21 2.35
N TYR A 69 -17.83 -9.21 2.07
CA TYR A 69 -18.25 -10.53 1.60
C TYR A 69 -17.63 -11.64 2.45
N ARG A 70 -18.35 -12.73 2.58
CA ARG A 70 -17.85 -13.99 3.12
C ARG A 70 -17.99 -15.05 2.02
N GLY A 71 -16.92 -15.23 1.26
CA GLY A 71 -16.96 -15.94 -0.01
C GLY A 71 -17.93 -15.25 -0.99
N ALA A 72 -18.94 -15.95 -1.47
CA ALA A 72 -19.92 -15.39 -2.41
C ALA A 72 -21.06 -14.58 -1.72
N GLU A 73 -21.19 -14.65 -0.40
CA GLU A 73 -22.28 -14.02 0.34
C GLU A 73 -21.92 -12.60 0.79
N LYS A 74 -22.75 -11.63 0.39
CA LYS A 74 -22.62 -10.24 0.83
C LYS A 74 -23.13 -10.08 2.26
N ILE A 75 -22.30 -9.51 3.14
CA ILE A 75 -22.67 -9.21 4.52
C ILE A 75 -23.51 -7.93 4.56
N PRO A 76 -24.74 -7.97 5.11
CA PRO A 76 -25.57 -6.77 5.25
C PRO A 76 -24.89 -5.72 6.13
N MET A 77 -24.92 -4.45 5.71
CA MET A 77 -24.32 -3.32 6.41
C MET A 77 -25.38 -2.21 6.62
N GLY A 78 -26.49 -2.55 7.26
CA GLY A 78 -27.63 -1.65 7.47
C GLY A 78 -27.66 -1.00 8.85
N LYS A 79 -27.60 0.34 8.93
CA LYS A 79 -27.78 1.07 10.21
C LYS A 79 -29.14 0.79 10.87
N ARG A 80 -30.17 0.47 10.08
CA ARG A 80 -31.54 0.24 10.58
C ARG A 80 -31.74 -1.13 11.19
N GLU A 81 -30.92 -2.11 10.84
CA GLU A 81 -31.07 -3.50 11.27
C GLU A 81 -30.10 -3.86 12.42
N ALA A 82 -29.33 -2.90 12.94
CA ALA A 82 -28.27 -3.10 13.93
C ALA A 82 -27.23 -4.18 13.52
N GLN A 83 -27.22 -4.56 12.25
CA GLN A 83 -26.32 -5.54 11.66
C GLN A 83 -25.23 -4.79 10.90
N PHE A 84 -24.14 -4.50 11.56
CA PHE A 84 -22.94 -3.97 10.89
C PHE A 84 -21.67 -4.57 11.52
N VAL A 85 -20.72 -4.88 10.68
CA VAL A 85 -19.39 -5.29 11.11
C VAL A 85 -18.59 -4.04 11.41
N THR A 86 -18.15 -3.88 12.66
CA THR A 86 -17.28 -2.76 13.03
C THR A 86 -15.86 -2.97 12.48
N LEU A 87 -15.12 -1.89 12.26
CA LEU A 87 -13.71 -1.97 11.88
C LEU A 87 -12.88 -2.79 12.90
N ARG A 88 -13.25 -2.74 14.18
CA ARG A 88 -12.60 -3.55 15.22
C ARG A 88 -12.84 -5.04 15.00
N GLN A 89 -14.08 -5.45 14.73
CA GLN A 89 -14.42 -6.84 14.42
C GLN A 89 -13.69 -7.33 13.17
N LEU A 90 -13.70 -6.53 12.10
CA LEU A 90 -12.98 -6.84 10.88
C LEU A 90 -11.49 -7.07 11.15
N ARG A 91 -10.83 -6.13 11.84
CA ARG A 91 -9.40 -6.25 12.20
C ARG A 91 -9.09 -7.45 13.10
N THR A 92 -10.01 -7.80 13.99
CA THR A 92 -9.86 -8.99 14.85
C THR A 92 -9.97 -10.28 14.04
N GLU A 93 -10.84 -10.30 13.03
CA GLU A 93 -11.09 -11.49 12.20
C GLU A 93 -9.99 -11.73 11.16
N VAL A 94 -9.57 -10.70 10.43
CA VAL A 94 -8.62 -10.84 9.30
C VAL A 94 -7.18 -10.40 9.63
N GLY A 95 -6.96 -9.79 10.77
CA GLY A 95 -5.69 -9.18 11.15
C GLY A 95 -5.48 -7.77 10.57
N ASN A 96 -4.56 -7.02 11.17
CA ASN A 96 -4.26 -5.65 10.76
C ASN A 96 -3.71 -5.54 9.34
N ASP A 97 -2.78 -6.42 9.00
CA ASP A 97 -2.06 -6.38 7.72
C ASP A 97 -3.00 -6.62 6.55
N ALA A 98 -3.81 -7.69 6.62
CA ALA A 98 -4.78 -7.98 5.58
C ALA A 98 -5.85 -6.89 5.49
N CYS A 99 -6.41 -6.44 6.63
CA CYS A 99 -7.39 -5.37 6.66
C CYS A 99 -6.85 -4.12 5.96
N ARG A 100 -5.67 -3.64 6.36
CA ARG A 100 -5.06 -2.44 5.81
C ARG A 100 -4.69 -2.58 4.33
N PHE A 101 -4.10 -3.70 3.95
CA PHE A 101 -3.69 -3.97 2.57
C PHE A 101 -4.88 -4.00 1.61
N PHE A 102 -5.95 -4.71 1.96
CA PHE A 102 -7.13 -4.82 1.11
C PHE A 102 -7.81 -3.46 0.89
N TYR A 103 -7.89 -2.60 1.93
CA TYR A 103 -8.39 -1.23 1.75
C TYR A 103 -7.54 -0.39 0.81
N LEU A 104 -6.23 -0.62 0.76
CA LEU A 104 -5.29 0.12 -0.08
C LEU A 104 -5.13 -0.47 -1.49
N MET A 105 -5.71 -1.64 -1.76
CA MET A 105 -5.55 -2.36 -3.03
C MET A 105 -6.32 -1.72 -4.18
N ARG A 106 -7.41 -1.01 -3.88
CA ARG A 106 -8.24 -0.31 -4.86
C ARG A 106 -7.97 1.19 -4.85
N SER A 107 -8.16 1.83 -6.01
CA SER A 107 -8.23 3.28 -6.06
C SER A 107 -9.39 3.78 -5.20
N HIS A 108 -9.21 4.93 -4.55
CA HIS A 108 -10.20 5.50 -3.63
C HIS A 108 -11.54 5.84 -4.31
N ASP A 109 -11.55 6.09 -5.60
CA ASP A 109 -12.74 6.40 -6.43
C ASP A 109 -13.47 5.15 -6.94
N GLN A 110 -12.98 3.96 -6.64
CA GLN A 110 -13.58 2.69 -7.03
C GLN A 110 -14.17 1.95 -5.82
N PRO A 111 -15.37 1.34 -5.96
CA PRO A 111 -15.92 0.50 -4.91
C PRO A 111 -15.03 -0.72 -4.64
N LEU A 112 -14.94 -1.12 -3.37
CA LEU A 112 -14.17 -2.27 -2.92
C LEU A 112 -15.13 -3.36 -2.43
N ASP A 113 -15.03 -4.53 -3.01
CA ASP A 113 -15.60 -5.76 -2.46
C ASP A 113 -14.50 -6.45 -1.64
N PHE A 114 -14.69 -6.45 -0.32
CA PHE A 114 -13.75 -7.02 0.64
C PHE A 114 -14.18 -8.44 1.00
N ASP A 115 -13.46 -9.43 0.50
CA ASP A 115 -13.68 -10.85 0.83
C ASP A 115 -12.87 -11.23 2.08
N LEU A 116 -13.61 -11.56 3.17
CA LEU A 116 -13.02 -11.97 4.44
C LEU A 116 -12.30 -13.32 4.36
N GLU A 117 -12.81 -14.26 3.57
CA GLU A 117 -12.20 -15.59 3.46
C GLU A 117 -10.88 -15.51 2.68
N LEU A 118 -10.86 -14.75 1.59
CA LEU A 118 -9.61 -14.47 0.87
C LEU A 118 -8.60 -13.74 1.77
N ALA A 119 -9.03 -12.75 2.54
CA ALA A 119 -8.15 -11.97 3.42
C ALA A 119 -7.52 -12.82 4.54
N LYS A 120 -8.16 -13.90 4.96
CA LYS A 120 -7.65 -14.86 5.96
C LYS A 120 -6.80 -15.97 5.36
N SER A 121 -6.89 -16.20 4.05
CA SER A 121 -6.24 -17.35 3.43
C SER A 121 -4.72 -17.23 3.44
N HIS A 122 -4.05 -18.35 3.70
CA HIS A 122 -2.60 -18.50 3.61
C HIS A 122 -2.22 -19.11 2.26
N SER A 123 -2.64 -18.46 1.18
CA SER A 123 -2.47 -18.94 -0.19
C SER A 123 -1.90 -17.86 -1.10
N ASN A 124 -1.40 -18.26 -2.25
CA ASN A 124 -0.91 -17.32 -3.27
C ASN A 124 -2.01 -16.43 -3.86
N GLU A 125 -3.28 -16.76 -3.65
CA GLU A 125 -4.43 -15.94 -4.05
C GLU A 125 -4.58 -14.72 -3.14
N ASN A 126 -4.16 -14.81 -1.88
CA ASN A 126 -4.14 -13.69 -0.95
C ASN A 126 -2.95 -12.76 -1.28
N PRO A 127 -3.20 -11.55 -1.81
CA PRO A 127 -2.12 -10.71 -2.32
C PRO A 127 -1.18 -10.19 -1.22
N VAL A 128 -1.65 -9.99 0.01
CA VAL A 128 -0.76 -9.57 1.11
C VAL A 128 0.15 -10.72 1.52
N TYR A 129 -0.41 -11.92 1.66
CA TYR A 129 0.38 -13.13 1.94
C TYR A 129 1.45 -13.37 0.89
N TYR A 130 1.08 -13.25 -0.40
CA TYR A 130 1.98 -13.46 -1.52
C TYR A 130 3.20 -12.52 -1.51
N ILE A 131 2.99 -11.23 -1.18
CA ILE A 131 4.07 -10.25 -1.08
C ILE A 131 4.92 -10.49 0.16
N GLN A 132 4.32 -10.76 1.31
CA GLN A 132 5.03 -11.08 2.55
C GLN A 132 5.88 -12.34 2.39
N TYR A 133 5.37 -13.33 1.66
CA TYR A 133 6.09 -14.57 1.36
C TYR A 133 7.35 -14.32 0.51
N ALA A 134 7.36 -13.34 -0.39
CA ALA A 134 8.58 -12.94 -1.09
C ALA A 134 9.67 -12.47 -0.12
N HIS A 135 9.31 -11.64 0.87
CA HIS A 135 10.24 -11.18 1.90
C HIS A 135 10.79 -12.34 2.75
N ALA A 136 9.91 -13.24 3.21
CA ALA A 136 10.27 -14.40 4.02
C ALA A 136 11.17 -15.39 3.26
N ARG A 137 10.92 -15.60 1.96
CA ARG A 137 11.78 -16.45 1.10
C ARG A 137 13.22 -15.95 1.04
N VAL A 138 13.44 -14.63 0.89
CA VAL A 138 14.82 -14.08 0.90
C VAL A 138 15.47 -14.29 2.26
N ALA A 139 14.75 -14.06 3.36
CA ALA A 139 15.26 -14.35 4.70
C ALA A 139 15.66 -15.82 4.86
N SER A 140 14.87 -16.74 4.29
CA SER A 140 15.18 -18.17 4.28
C SER A 140 16.45 -18.49 3.47
N VAL A 141 16.66 -17.85 2.32
CA VAL A 141 17.90 -18.00 1.54
C VAL A 141 19.13 -17.59 2.36
N MET A 142 19.04 -16.47 3.08
CA MET A 142 20.15 -16.00 3.92
C MET A 142 20.42 -16.94 5.11
N LYS A 143 19.39 -17.52 5.72
CA LYS A 143 19.53 -18.57 6.76
C LYS A 143 20.20 -19.83 6.18
N GLN A 144 19.82 -20.26 4.97
CA GLN A 144 20.45 -21.42 4.31
C GLN A 144 21.91 -21.14 3.95
N LEU A 145 22.26 -19.92 3.51
CA LEU A 145 23.64 -19.52 3.25
C LEU A 145 24.49 -19.69 4.52
N ALA A 146 24.03 -19.14 5.64
CA ALA A 146 24.72 -19.23 6.93
C ALA A 146 24.85 -20.69 7.41
N ALA A 147 23.81 -21.52 7.25
CA ALA A 147 23.83 -22.95 7.60
C ALA A 147 24.85 -23.75 6.79
N ARG A 148 25.23 -23.30 5.60
CA ARG A 148 26.31 -23.88 4.77
C ARG A 148 27.70 -23.33 5.12
N GLY A 149 27.83 -22.51 6.17
CA GLY A 149 29.10 -21.86 6.55
C GLY A 149 29.58 -20.80 5.56
N LEU A 150 28.67 -20.31 4.68
CA LEU A 150 29.00 -19.29 3.68
C LEU A 150 28.53 -17.90 4.17
N SER A 151 29.20 -16.87 3.70
CA SER A 151 28.86 -15.47 3.99
C SER A 151 28.57 -14.70 2.69
N PHE A 152 27.77 -13.65 2.84
CA PHE A 152 27.50 -12.69 1.78
C PHE A 152 28.49 -11.54 1.87
N ASP A 153 29.13 -11.22 0.74
CA ASP A 153 29.92 -10.01 0.58
C ASP A 153 29.22 -9.05 -0.39
N ARG A 154 28.74 -7.94 0.19
CA ARG A 154 28.01 -6.92 -0.57
C ARG A 154 28.87 -6.27 -1.65
N SER A 155 30.14 -5.95 -1.33
CA SER A 155 31.03 -5.26 -2.26
C SER A 155 31.37 -6.16 -3.44
N ALA A 156 31.69 -7.43 -3.18
CA ALA A 156 31.90 -8.43 -4.22
C ALA A 156 30.64 -8.67 -5.06
N GLY A 157 29.45 -8.67 -4.43
CA GLY A 157 28.17 -8.84 -5.12
C GLY A 157 27.89 -7.69 -6.09
N LEU A 158 28.09 -6.44 -5.65
CA LEU A 158 27.89 -5.28 -6.49
C LEU A 158 28.93 -5.22 -7.64
N ALA A 159 30.19 -5.57 -7.39
CA ALA A 159 31.23 -5.63 -8.41
C ALA A 159 30.92 -6.71 -9.47
N ALA A 160 30.30 -7.82 -9.08
CA ALA A 160 29.92 -8.91 -9.96
C ALA A 160 28.52 -8.77 -10.60
N ALA A 161 27.82 -7.64 -10.38
CA ALA A 161 26.44 -7.44 -10.88
C ALA A 161 26.32 -7.55 -12.40
N VAL A 162 27.40 -7.26 -13.14
CA VAL A 162 27.48 -7.44 -14.60
C VAL A 162 27.25 -8.90 -15.05
N ARG A 163 27.37 -9.86 -14.13
CA ARG A 163 27.16 -11.31 -14.38
C ARG A 163 25.69 -11.74 -14.25
N LEU A 164 24.81 -10.84 -13.85
CA LEU A 164 23.37 -11.05 -13.78
C LEU A 164 22.77 -10.85 -15.18
N ASP A 165 22.92 -11.84 -16.05
CA ASP A 165 22.65 -11.72 -17.49
C ASP A 165 21.46 -12.58 -17.98
N ASN A 166 20.93 -13.48 -17.14
CA ASN A 166 19.78 -14.26 -17.53
C ASN A 166 18.46 -13.47 -17.47
N ALA A 167 17.45 -13.94 -18.19
CA ALA A 167 16.18 -13.25 -18.35
C ALA A 167 15.47 -12.97 -17.01
N HIS A 168 15.57 -13.89 -16.03
CA HIS A 168 14.93 -13.72 -14.72
C HIS A 168 15.64 -12.66 -13.87
N GLU A 169 16.96 -12.65 -13.88
CA GLU A 169 17.79 -11.65 -13.20
C GLU A 169 17.52 -10.25 -13.76
N GLN A 170 17.49 -10.13 -15.09
CA GLN A 170 17.18 -8.87 -15.77
C GLN A 170 15.76 -8.37 -15.45
N ALA A 171 14.76 -9.27 -15.42
CA ALA A 171 13.40 -8.92 -15.06
C ALA A 171 13.30 -8.35 -13.63
N VAL A 172 14.02 -8.94 -12.66
CA VAL A 172 14.09 -8.45 -11.29
C VAL A 172 14.78 -7.08 -11.22
N LEU A 173 15.90 -6.90 -11.93
CA LEU A 173 16.60 -5.61 -12.01
C LEU A 173 15.71 -4.51 -12.55
N HIS A 174 15.01 -4.76 -13.67
CA HIS A 174 14.07 -3.80 -14.25
C HIS A 174 12.93 -3.46 -13.30
N ALA A 175 12.40 -4.43 -12.56
CA ALA A 175 11.37 -4.16 -11.56
C ALA A 175 11.91 -3.26 -10.43
N LEU A 176 13.11 -3.52 -9.91
CA LEU A 176 13.72 -2.74 -8.82
C LEU A 176 14.03 -1.29 -9.22
N VAL A 177 14.52 -1.06 -10.43
CA VAL A 177 14.87 0.29 -10.90
C VAL A 177 13.65 1.23 -10.93
N ARG A 178 12.45 0.69 -11.14
CA ARG A 178 11.21 1.48 -11.16
C ARG A 178 10.74 1.97 -9.78
N TYR A 179 11.27 1.41 -8.69
CA TYR A 179 10.76 1.70 -7.34
C TYR A 179 10.75 3.19 -6.97
N PRO A 180 11.83 3.98 -7.19
CA PRO A 180 11.83 5.40 -6.85
C PRO A 180 10.73 6.19 -7.58
N GLU A 181 10.56 5.93 -8.87
CA GLU A 181 9.53 6.58 -9.69
C GLU A 181 8.11 6.22 -9.19
N ILE A 182 7.87 4.96 -8.85
CA ILE A 182 6.58 4.51 -8.29
C ILE A 182 6.27 5.23 -6.97
N ILE A 183 7.25 5.41 -6.10
CA ILE A 183 7.06 6.14 -4.84
C ILE A 183 6.70 7.60 -5.11
N GLU A 184 7.43 8.26 -5.99
CA GLU A 184 7.18 9.66 -6.35
C GLU A 184 5.77 9.85 -6.94
N GLN A 185 5.40 9.02 -7.93
CA GLN A 185 4.08 9.06 -8.56
C GLN A 185 2.95 8.74 -7.57
N THR A 186 3.14 7.72 -6.72
CA THR A 186 2.18 7.33 -5.68
C THR A 186 1.92 8.49 -4.71
N ALA A 187 2.97 9.17 -4.27
CA ALA A 187 2.87 10.30 -3.36
C ALA A 187 2.22 11.52 -4.04
N ALA A 188 2.66 11.87 -5.25
CA ALA A 188 2.12 13.01 -6.00
C ALA A 188 0.63 12.87 -6.27
N ASN A 189 0.18 11.66 -6.64
CA ASN A 189 -1.21 11.36 -6.99
C ASN A 189 -2.06 10.89 -5.79
N ARG A 190 -1.47 10.71 -4.59
CA ARG A 190 -2.15 10.13 -3.42
C ARG A 190 -2.81 8.79 -3.74
N ALA A 191 -2.07 7.95 -4.47
CA ALA A 191 -2.57 6.72 -5.07
C ALA A 191 -1.85 5.48 -4.47
N PRO A 192 -2.06 5.14 -3.16
CA PRO A 192 -1.36 4.04 -2.50
C PRO A 192 -1.57 2.68 -3.19
N HIS A 193 -2.67 2.51 -3.92
CA HIS A 193 -2.93 1.31 -4.72
C HIS A 193 -1.86 1.08 -5.81
N ALA A 194 -1.24 2.13 -6.34
CA ALA A 194 -0.17 1.98 -7.32
C ALA A 194 1.06 1.27 -6.72
N LEU A 195 1.40 1.60 -5.46
CA LEU A 195 2.45 0.90 -4.72
C LEU A 195 2.06 -0.55 -4.44
N VAL A 196 0.81 -0.83 -4.08
CA VAL A 196 0.30 -2.20 -3.88
C VAL A 196 0.48 -3.04 -5.15
N HIS A 197 0.08 -2.52 -6.30
CA HIS A 197 0.23 -3.22 -7.58
C HIS A 197 1.69 -3.46 -7.92
N TYR A 198 2.54 -2.44 -7.75
CA TYR A 198 3.98 -2.59 -7.97
C TYR A 198 4.61 -3.68 -7.10
N LEU A 199 4.28 -3.72 -5.79
CA LEU A 199 4.81 -4.75 -4.88
C LEU A 199 4.35 -6.15 -5.27
N ARG A 200 3.12 -6.30 -5.76
CA ARG A 200 2.61 -7.58 -6.26
C ARG A 200 3.35 -8.02 -7.52
N ASP A 201 3.59 -7.10 -8.45
CA ASP A 201 4.33 -7.38 -9.68
C ASP A 201 5.79 -7.74 -9.37
N LEU A 202 6.45 -7.01 -8.45
CA LEU A 202 7.80 -7.33 -7.98
C LEU A 202 7.85 -8.72 -7.31
N ALA A 203 6.88 -9.05 -6.47
CA ALA A 203 6.79 -10.36 -5.84
C ALA A 203 6.61 -11.47 -6.88
N ASN A 204 5.78 -11.25 -7.91
CA ASN A 204 5.57 -12.21 -8.99
C ASN A 204 6.87 -12.49 -9.78
N VAL A 205 7.58 -11.44 -10.18
CA VAL A 205 8.87 -11.54 -10.87
C VAL A 205 9.90 -12.27 -9.99
N PHE A 206 9.95 -11.92 -8.69
CA PHE A 206 10.84 -12.58 -7.74
C PHE A 206 10.50 -14.06 -7.54
N HIS A 207 9.23 -14.42 -7.38
CA HIS A 207 8.84 -15.81 -7.19
C HIS A 207 9.14 -16.66 -8.45
N THR A 208 9.01 -16.08 -9.65
CA THR A 208 9.41 -16.72 -10.89
C THR A 208 10.92 -16.98 -10.90
N TYR A 209 11.72 -15.99 -10.57
CA TYR A 209 13.18 -16.11 -10.43
C TYR A 209 13.58 -17.14 -9.38
N TYR A 210 12.95 -17.10 -8.21
CA TYR A 210 13.20 -18.03 -7.10
C TYR A 210 12.96 -19.49 -7.49
N ASN A 211 11.96 -19.77 -8.32
CA ASN A 211 11.64 -21.11 -8.75
C ASN A 211 12.54 -21.60 -9.91
N ALA A 212 13.10 -20.68 -10.69
CA ALA A 212 13.91 -21.01 -11.87
C ALA A 212 15.41 -21.16 -11.53
N GLU A 213 15.92 -20.44 -10.54
CA GLU A 213 17.36 -20.29 -10.32
C GLU A 213 17.80 -20.61 -8.89
N GLN A 214 19.02 -21.12 -8.79
CA GLN A 214 19.69 -21.32 -7.49
C GLN A 214 20.53 -20.09 -7.14
N PHE A 215 20.34 -19.57 -5.93
CA PHE A 215 21.11 -18.39 -5.44
C PHE A 215 22.44 -18.79 -4.81
N ILE A 216 22.47 -19.94 -4.12
CA ILE A 216 23.66 -20.42 -3.38
C ILE A 216 24.42 -21.40 -4.29
N VAL A 217 25.10 -20.84 -5.31
CA VAL A 217 25.95 -21.56 -6.26
C VAL A 217 27.41 -21.63 -5.76
N GLU A 218 28.25 -22.51 -6.33
CA GLU A 218 29.67 -22.63 -5.96
C GLU A 218 30.48 -21.41 -6.39
N ASP A 219 30.17 -20.85 -7.57
CA ASP A 219 30.80 -19.63 -8.07
C ASP A 219 30.51 -18.44 -7.15
N ALA A 220 31.50 -18.08 -6.35
CA ALA A 220 31.36 -17.06 -5.31
C ALA A 220 30.98 -15.65 -5.85
N PRO A 221 31.58 -15.13 -6.95
CA PRO A 221 31.16 -13.89 -7.56
C PRO A 221 29.68 -13.89 -8.00
N LEU A 222 29.23 -14.90 -8.72
CA LEU A 222 27.82 -15.02 -9.15
C LEU A 222 26.88 -15.20 -7.97
N ARG A 223 27.27 -16.02 -6.98
CA ARG A 223 26.50 -16.17 -5.74
C ARG A 223 26.28 -14.82 -5.05
N ASN A 224 27.34 -14.05 -4.85
CA ASN A 224 27.23 -12.74 -4.21
C ASN A 224 26.40 -11.74 -5.03
N ALA A 225 26.50 -11.77 -6.36
CA ALA A 225 25.66 -10.95 -7.24
C ALA A 225 24.17 -11.32 -7.11
N ARG A 226 23.82 -12.62 -7.16
CA ARG A 226 22.46 -13.10 -6.97
C ARG A 226 21.91 -12.76 -5.59
N LEU A 227 22.70 -12.93 -4.53
CA LEU A 227 22.33 -12.55 -3.17
C LEU A 227 22.12 -11.04 -3.02
N ALA A 228 22.96 -10.20 -3.63
CA ALA A 228 22.75 -8.75 -3.67
C ALA A 228 21.41 -8.40 -4.32
N LEU A 229 21.08 -9.04 -5.44
CA LEU A 229 19.82 -8.83 -6.16
C LEU A 229 18.59 -9.17 -5.30
N VAL A 230 18.55 -10.36 -4.69
CA VAL A 230 17.40 -10.76 -3.87
C VAL A 230 17.30 -9.97 -2.56
N LEU A 231 18.40 -9.53 -1.97
CA LEU A 231 18.39 -8.60 -0.84
C LEU A 231 17.84 -7.22 -1.25
N GLY A 232 18.09 -6.78 -2.48
CA GLY A 232 17.44 -5.61 -3.06
C GLY A 232 15.92 -5.76 -3.11
N VAL A 233 15.42 -6.93 -3.55
CA VAL A 233 13.97 -7.25 -3.52
C VAL A 233 13.44 -7.19 -2.10
N GLN A 234 14.11 -7.84 -1.14
CA GLN A 234 13.70 -7.86 0.27
C GLN A 234 13.59 -6.44 0.83
N GLN A 235 14.57 -5.60 0.56
CA GLN A 235 14.59 -4.21 1.03
C GLN A 235 13.44 -3.39 0.44
N VAL A 236 13.18 -3.51 -0.86
CA VAL A 236 12.09 -2.79 -1.54
C VAL A 236 10.72 -3.27 -1.04
N VAL A 237 10.52 -4.58 -0.90
CA VAL A 237 9.28 -5.15 -0.34
C VAL A 237 9.07 -4.66 1.09
N ARG A 238 10.09 -4.69 1.95
CA ARG A 238 10.01 -4.17 3.33
C ARG A 238 9.65 -2.69 3.35
N ASN A 239 10.33 -1.87 2.56
CA ASN A 239 10.07 -0.43 2.48
C ASN A 239 8.64 -0.15 2.04
N GLY A 240 8.19 -0.81 0.96
CA GLY A 240 6.85 -0.64 0.43
C GLY A 240 5.76 -1.08 1.41
N LEU A 241 5.90 -2.24 2.04
CA LEU A 241 4.98 -2.71 3.07
C LEU A 241 4.95 -1.76 4.28
N THR A 242 6.11 -1.25 4.71
CA THR A 242 6.20 -0.26 5.80
C THR A 242 5.44 1.02 5.47
N LEU A 243 5.59 1.55 4.25
CA LEU A 243 4.82 2.73 3.80
C LEU A 243 3.31 2.47 3.80
N LEU A 244 2.89 1.25 3.46
CA LEU A 244 1.49 0.83 3.52
C LEU A 244 1.01 0.53 4.96
N GLY A 245 1.92 0.52 5.96
CA GLY A 245 1.63 0.16 7.35
C GLY A 245 1.30 -1.33 7.53
N VAL A 246 1.96 -2.18 6.74
CA VAL A 246 1.87 -3.65 6.73
C VAL A 246 3.20 -4.23 7.15
N SER A 247 3.20 -5.32 7.90
CA SER A 247 4.43 -5.97 8.35
C SER A 247 5.16 -6.72 7.23
N ALA A 248 6.47 -6.91 7.39
CA ALA A 248 7.32 -7.70 6.50
C ALA A 248 7.99 -8.83 7.32
N PRO A 249 7.31 -9.98 7.54
CA PRO A 249 7.82 -11.06 8.37
C PRO A 249 9.00 -11.77 7.71
N GLU A 250 9.93 -12.27 8.53
CA GLU A 250 11.09 -13.08 8.08
C GLU A 250 10.80 -14.58 8.04
N SER A 251 9.63 -14.98 8.50
CA SER A 251 9.13 -16.36 8.46
C SER A 251 7.61 -16.39 8.37
N MET A 252 7.09 -17.34 7.62
CA MET A 252 5.65 -17.54 7.42
C MET A 252 5.36 -19.03 7.41
#